data_a8382de9a530c8c6a23570c15fb79c4e
#
_entry.id   a8382de9a530c8c6a23570c15fb79c4e
#
_cell.length_a   1.000
_cell.length_b   1.000
_cell.length_c   1.000
_cell.angle_alpha   90.00
_cell.angle_beta   90.00
_cell.angle_gamma   90.00
#
_symmetry.space_group_name_H-M   'P 1'
#
loop_
_entity.id
_entity.type
_entity.pdbx_description
1 polymer ?
#
loop_
_entity_poly.entity_id
_entity_poly.type
_entity_poly.pdbx_seq_one_letter_code
_entity_poly.pdbx_strand_id
1 'polypeptide(L)'
;MSKRLPPLNALRVFDAAARHLSFTRAADELFVTQAAVSHQIKSLEDFLGLKMFRRRNRSLLLTEEGQSYFQDIKEIFSQLTEATRKLQARSAKGALTVSLLPSFAIQWLVPRLTSFNSAYPGIDVRIQAVDRQEDKLADDVDVAIFYGRGNWPGLRVEKLYAEYLLPVCSPLLLTGDKALKTPADLAQHTLLHDASRRDWQTYTRQLGLSHINVQQGPIFSHSAMVLQAAIHGQGVALANNVMAQSEIEAGRLVCPFNDVLVSKNAFYLVCHDSQAELGKIAAFRQWILAKAASEQEKFRFRYEQ
;
A
#
# COMPACT_ATOMS: atom_id res chain seq x y z
N MET A 1 21.53 38.32 -11.89
CA MET A 1 22.07 37.18 -12.65
C MET A 1 20.99 36.05 -12.64
N SER A 2 20.34 35.77 -13.76
CA SER A 2 19.42 34.65 -13.87
C SER A 2 20.19 33.36 -13.65
N LYS A 3 19.91 32.65 -12.53
CA LYS A 3 20.48 31.31 -12.29
C LYS A 3 19.97 30.38 -13.39
N ARG A 4 20.82 30.00 -14.34
CA ARG A 4 20.47 29.02 -15.36
C ARG A 4 20.17 27.68 -14.66
N LEU A 5 18.92 27.24 -14.74
CA LEU A 5 18.54 25.90 -14.29
C LEU A 5 19.06 24.87 -15.30
N PRO A 6 19.39 23.65 -14.83
CA PRO A 6 19.64 22.53 -15.72
C PRO A 6 18.40 22.25 -16.59
N PRO A 7 18.54 21.64 -17.77
CA PRO A 7 17.40 21.27 -18.59
C PRO A 7 16.47 20.31 -17.82
N LEU A 8 15.23 20.70 -17.57
CA LEU A 8 14.27 19.92 -16.74
C LEU A 8 14.06 18.50 -17.28
N ASN A 9 14.08 18.34 -18.61
CA ASN A 9 13.95 17.02 -19.21
C ASN A 9 15.17 16.13 -18.92
N ALA A 10 16.37 16.69 -18.87
CA ALA A 10 17.57 15.97 -18.49
C ALA A 10 17.55 15.56 -17.01
N LEU A 11 17.01 16.38 -16.11
CA LEU A 11 16.79 16.03 -14.71
C LEU A 11 15.78 14.89 -14.55
N ARG A 12 14.68 14.89 -15.31
CA ARG A 12 13.68 13.80 -15.32
C ARG A 12 14.31 12.48 -15.79
N VAL A 13 15.13 12.54 -16.82
CA VAL A 13 15.86 11.37 -17.33
C VAL A 13 16.90 10.89 -16.32
N PHE A 14 17.59 11.81 -15.64
CA PHE A 14 18.54 11.49 -14.59
C PHE A 14 17.87 10.77 -13.40
N ASP A 15 16.74 11.27 -12.92
CA ASP A 15 15.96 10.64 -11.84
C ASP A 15 15.59 9.19 -12.19
N ALA A 16 15.01 8.95 -13.38
CA ALA A 16 14.67 7.61 -13.83
C ALA A 16 15.90 6.70 -13.96
N ALA A 17 17.00 7.20 -14.54
CA ALA A 17 18.22 6.43 -14.70
C ALA A 17 18.89 6.10 -13.35
N ALA A 18 18.81 6.99 -12.37
CA ALA A 18 19.32 6.81 -11.02
C ALA A 18 18.52 5.78 -10.23
N ARG A 19 17.19 5.81 -10.31
CA ARG A 19 16.31 4.81 -9.67
C ARG A 19 16.54 3.39 -10.20
N HIS A 20 16.69 3.25 -11.51
CA HIS A 20 16.85 1.94 -12.14
C HIS A 20 18.30 1.44 -12.22
N LEU A 21 19.28 2.33 -12.04
CA LEU A 21 20.69 2.06 -12.35
C LEU A 21 20.87 1.41 -13.74
N SER A 22 20.01 1.81 -14.69
CA SER A 22 19.93 1.24 -16.03
C SER A 22 19.32 2.25 -17.02
N PHE A 23 20.07 2.59 -18.07
CA PHE A 23 19.56 3.48 -19.11
C PHE A 23 18.47 2.82 -19.96
N THR A 24 18.50 1.49 -20.12
CA THR A 24 17.45 0.77 -20.83
C THR A 24 16.13 0.81 -20.06
N ARG A 25 16.13 0.48 -18.76
CA ARG A 25 14.92 0.54 -17.93
C ARG A 25 14.37 1.97 -17.81
N ALA A 26 15.26 2.97 -17.73
CA ALA A 26 14.83 4.37 -17.73
C ALA A 26 14.19 4.77 -19.07
N ALA A 27 14.70 4.25 -20.20
CA ALA A 27 14.13 4.47 -21.52
C ALA A 27 12.73 3.84 -21.64
N ASP A 28 12.56 2.61 -21.15
CA ASP A 28 11.28 1.91 -21.11
C ASP A 28 10.24 2.70 -20.27
N GLU A 29 10.62 3.16 -19.05
CA GLU A 29 9.75 3.94 -18.19
C GLU A 29 9.33 5.27 -18.82
N LEU A 30 10.25 5.95 -19.51
CA LEU A 30 10.02 7.27 -20.09
C LEU A 30 9.46 7.22 -21.54
N PHE A 31 9.25 6.02 -22.09
CA PHE A 31 8.79 5.80 -23.47
C PHE A 31 9.68 6.49 -24.50
N VAL A 32 11.00 6.39 -24.32
CA VAL A 32 12.01 6.95 -25.24
C VAL A 32 13.07 5.89 -25.59
N THR A 33 13.97 6.21 -26.51
CA THR A 33 15.08 5.33 -26.84
C THR A 33 16.22 5.43 -25.82
N GLN A 34 17.00 4.35 -25.63
CA GLN A 34 18.21 4.38 -24.78
C GLN A 34 19.22 5.42 -25.24
N ALA A 35 19.30 5.69 -26.56
CA ALA A 35 20.17 6.71 -27.12
C ALA A 35 19.72 8.11 -26.65
N ALA A 36 18.42 8.38 -26.60
CA ALA A 36 17.88 9.64 -26.07
C ALA A 36 18.20 9.82 -24.58
N VAL A 37 18.04 8.75 -23.77
CA VAL A 37 18.46 8.75 -22.35
C VAL A 37 19.94 9.10 -22.23
N SER A 38 20.82 8.40 -22.95
CA SER A 38 22.27 8.65 -22.93
C SER A 38 22.62 10.07 -23.31
N HIS A 39 21.95 10.64 -24.32
CA HIS A 39 22.15 12.02 -24.75
C HIS A 39 21.73 13.04 -23.69
N GLN A 40 20.57 12.81 -23.03
CA GLN A 40 20.08 13.70 -21.97
C GLN A 40 20.99 13.65 -20.74
N ILE A 41 21.49 12.48 -20.35
CA ILE A 41 22.46 12.35 -19.25
C ILE A 41 23.76 13.09 -19.60
N LYS A 42 24.28 12.90 -20.80
CA LYS A 42 25.47 13.63 -21.25
C LYS A 42 25.25 15.15 -21.20
N SER A 43 24.12 15.63 -21.69
CA SER A 43 23.77 17.07 -21.66
C SER A 43 23.71 17.62 -20.23
N LEU A 44 23.20 16.83 -19.26
CA LEU A 44 23.19 17.21 -17.85
C LEU A 44 24.61 17.26 -17.26
N GLU A 45 25.43 16.23 -17.52
CA GLU A 45 26.82 16.15 -17.07
C GLU A 45 27.66 17.30 -17.63
N ASP A 46 27.49 17.62 -18.94
CA ASP A 46 28.17 18.73 -19.60
C ASP A 46 27.72 20.08 -19.00
N PHE A 47 26.45 20.24 -18.65
CA PHE A 47 25.94 21.44 -17.98
C PHE A 47 26.52 21.63 -16.57
N LEU A 48 26.62 20.54 -15.81
CA LEU A 48 27.12 20.54 -14.43
C LEU A 48 28.64 20.50 -14.33
N GLY A 49 29.32 20.10 -15.40
CA GLY A 49 30.76 19.87 -15.40
C GLY A 49 31.19 18.65 -14.57
N LEU A 50 30.28 17.77 -14.21
CA LEU A 50 30.50 16.65 -13.32
C LEU A 50 29.89 15.37 -13.92
N LYS A 51 30.49 14.21 -13.61
CA LYS A 51 29.92 12.91 -13.98
C LYS A 51 28.96 12.43 -12.91
N MET A 52 27.74 12.11 -13.32
CA MET A 52 26.69 11.58 -12.44
C MET A 52 26.71 10.07 -12.36
N PHE A 53 27.18 9.40 -13.43
CA PHE A 53 27.28 7.95 -13.51
C PHE A 53 28.70 7.48 -13.82
N ARG A 54 29.02 6.29 -13.30
CA ARG A 54 30.23 5.53 -13.65
C ARG A 54 29.87 4.09 -14.00
N ARG A 55 30.66 3.46 -14.87
CA ARG A 55 30.52 2.03 -15.20
C ARG A 55 31.56 1.22 -14.45
N ARG A 56 31.13 0.14 -13.82
CA ARG A 56 32.01 -0.85 -13.18
C ARG A 56 31.51 -2.25 -13.49
N ASN A 57 32.33 -3.10 -14.08
CA ASN A 57 32.02 -4.50 -14.37
C ASN A 57 30.66 -4.72 -15.06
N ARG A 58 30.37 -3.97 -16.13
CA ARG A 58 29.08 -3.96 -16.87
C ARG A 58 27.88 -3.37 -16.10
N SER A 59 28.05 -2.89 -14.88
CA SER A 59 26.99 -2.26 -14.09
C SER A 59 27.11 -0.74 -14.17
N LEU A 60 25.94 -0.07 -14.20
CA LEU A 60 25.83 1.37 -14.07
C LEU A 60 25.72 1.72 -12.59
N LEU A 61 26.53 2.64 -12.11
CA LEU A 61 26.53 3.12 -10.72
C LEU A 61 26.52 4.62 -10.70
N LEU A 62 25.96 5.23 -9.66
CA LEU A 62 26.13 6.66 -9.40
C LEU A 62 27.54 6.97 -8.92
N THR A 63 28.02 8.15 -9.23
CA THR A 63 29.18 8.77 -8.56
C THR A 63 28.75 9.28 -7.17
N GLU A 64 29.65 9.78 -6.37
CA GLU A 64 29.32 10.41 -5.08
C GLU A 64 28.48 11.67 -5.29
N GLU A 65 28.87 12.50 -6.26
CA GLU A 65 28.12 13.67 -6.69
C GLU A 65 26.75 13.28 -7.24
N GLY A 66 26.68 12.21 -8.07
CA GLY A 66 25.43 11.68 -8.61
C GLY A 66 24.50 11.20 -7.52
N GLN A 67 25.01 10.55 -6.46
CA GLN A 67 24.20 10.07 -5.33
C GLN A 67 23.62 11.23 -4.52
N SER A 68 24.44 12.23 -4.19
CA SER A 68 23.99 13.42 -3.47
C SER A 68 22.95 14.18 -4.29
N TYR A 69 23.25 14.45 -5.55
CA TYR A 69 22.35 15.18 -6.45
C TYR A 69 21.03 14.45 -6.70
N PHE A 70 21.05 13.12 -6.72
CA PHE A 70 19.84 12.32 -6.87
C PHE A 70 18.87 12.51 -5.70
N GLN A 71 19.36 12.60 -4.47
CA GLN A 71 18.52 12.87 -3.30
C GLN A 71 17.83 14.23 -3.42
N ASP A 72 18.62 15.28 -3.75
CA ASP A 72 18.09 16.63 -3.91
C ASP A 72 17.04 16.72 -5.04
N ILE A 73 17.30 16.08 -6.19
CA ILE A 73 16.36 16.08 -7.33
C ILE A 73 15.09 15.32 -7.00
N LYS A 74 15.18 14.21 -6.26
CA LYS A 74 14.02 13.45 -5.79
C LYS A 74 13.11 14.31 -4.89
N GLU A 75 13.69 15.09 -3.99
CA GLU A 75 12.94 16.01 -3.14
C GLU A 75 12.27 17.14 -3.94
N ILE A 76 13.02 17.76 -4.87
CA ILE A 76 12.49 18.82 -5.74
C ILE A 76 11.32 18.31 -6.59
N PHE A 77 11.43 17.14 -7.20
CA PHE A 77 10.35 16.55 -7.97
C PHE A 77 9.13 16.18 -7.11
N SER A 78 9.35 15.73 -5.88
CA SER A 78 8.27 15.52 -4.92
C SER A 78 7.54 16.82 -4.61
N GLN A 79 8.27 17.91 -4.35
CA GLN A 79 7.68 19.24 -4.11
C GLN A 79 6.94 19.79 -5.33
N LEU A 80 7.48 19.60 -6.54
CA LEU A 80 6.83 20.02 -7.79
C LEU A 80 5.52 19.23 -8.02
N THR A 81 5.55 17.93 -7.79
CA THR A 81 4.37 17.08 -7.86
C THR A 81 3.31 17.53 -6.86
N GLU A 82 3.70 17.82 -5.62
CA GLU A 82 2.79 18.30 -4.59
C GLU A 82 2.21 19.70 -4.92
N ALA A 83 3.01 20.61 -5.47
CA ALA A 83 2.53 21.92 -5.90
C ALA A 83 1.51 21.79 -7.03
N THR A 84 1.77 20.92 -8.02
CA THR A 84 0.85 20.64 -9.12
C THR A 84 -0.44 20.01 -8.60
N ARG A 85 -0.32 19.04 -7.69
CA ARG A 85 -1.45 18.41 -7.01
C ARG A 85 -2.32 19.42 -6.28
N LYS A 86 -1.72 20.34 -5.52
CA LYS A 86 -2.46 21.42 -4.83
C LYS A 86 -3.22 22.33 -5.79
N LEU A 87 -2.64 22.62 -6.95
CA LEU A 87 -3.31 23.43 -7.97
C LEU A 87 -4.50 22.69 -8.59
N GLN A 88 -4.31 21.41 -8.93
CA GLN A 88 -5.37 20.55 -9.47
C GLN A 88 -6.47 20.30 -8.42
N ALA A 89 -6.10 20.11 -7.15
CA ALA A 89 -7.02 19.95 -6.04
C ALA A 89 -7.98 21.13 -5.88
N ARG A 90 -7.52 22.37 -6.12
CA ARG A 90 -8.38 23.57 -6.04
C ARG A 90 -9.50 23.57 -7.08
N SER A 91 -9.33 22.89 -8.19
CA SER A 91 -10.36 22.75 -9.23
C SER A 91 -11.20 21.47 -9.09
N ALA A 92 -10.76 20.50 -8.29
CA ALA A 92 -11.50 19.27 -8.06
C ALA A 92 -12.66 19.52 -7.07
N LYS A 93 -13.90 19.38 -7.55
CA LYS A 93 -15.12 19.63 -6.77
C LYS A 93 -16.19 18.57 -7.05
N GLY A 94 -17.12 18.44 -6.09
CA GLY A 94 -18.32 17.62 -6.24
C GLY A 94 -18.31 16.36 -5.38
N ALA A 95 -19.38 15.59 -5.46
CA ALA A 95 -19.52 14.34 -4.73
C ALA A 95 -18.64 13.25 -5.35
N LEU A 96 -17.93 12.50 -4.51
CA LEU A 96 -17.14 11.33 -4.86
C LEU A 96 -17.69 10.11 -4.11
N THR A 97 -18.29 9.18 -4.84
CA THR A 97 -18.79 7.93 -4.26
C THR A 97 -17.71 6.85 -4.28
N VAL A 98 -17.35 6.37 -3.08
CA VAL A 98 -16.33 5.32 -2.89
C VAL A 98 -17.01 4.09 -2.34
N SER A 99 -16.99 2.97 -3.09
CA SER A 99 -17.52 1.68 -2.68
C SER A 99 -16.42 0.76 -2.17
N LEU A 100 -16.66 0.07 -1.04
CA LEU A 100 -15.67 -0.83 -0.45
C LEU A 100 -16.29 -1.76 0.60
N LEU A 101 -15.51 -2.77 1.02
CA LEU A 101 -15.92 -3.67 2.11
C LEU A 101 -15.97 -2.92 3.45
N PRO A 102 -16.98 -3.20 4.32
CA PRO A 102 -17.18 -2.50 5.59
C PRO A 102 -15.93 -2.50 6.48
N SER A 103 -15.25 -3.64 6.60
CA SER A 103 -14.06 -3.76 7.46
C SER A 103 -12.92 -2.87 6.99
N PHE A 104 -12.68 -2.75 5.69
CA PHE A 104 -11.66 -1.86 5.15
C PHE A 104 -12.04 -0.39 5.34
N ALA A 105 -13.33 -0.05 5.18
CA ALA A 105 -13.83 1.28 5.46
C ALA A 105 -13.53 1.69 6.90
N ILE A 106 -13.93 0.87 7.88
CA ILE A 106 -13.82 1.17 9.31
C ILE A 106 -12.36 1.21 9.77
N GLN A 107 -11.58 0.19 9.41
CA GLN A 107 -10.24 0.02 9.95
C GLN A 107 -9.18 0.85 9.22
N TRP A 108 -9.38 1.12 7.93
CA TRP A 108 -8.35 1.80 7.16
C TRP A 108 -8.76 3.16 6.61
N LEU A 109 -9.88 3.26 5.88
CA LEU A 109 -10.20 4.48 5.14
C LEU A 109 -10.68 5.61 6.05
N VAL A 110 -11.69 5.36 6.90
CA VAL A 110 -12.34 6.38 7.74
C VAL A 110 -11.34 7.09 8.65
N PRO A 111 -10.41 6.42 9.35
CA PRO A 111 -9.42 7.11 10.19
C PRO A 111 -8.49 8.07 9.42
N ARG A 112 -8.38 7.91 8.10
CA ARG A 112 -7.49 8.69 7.23
C ARG A 112 -8.18 9.80 6.45
N LEU A 113 -9.52 9.81 6.39
CA LEU A 113 -10.31 10.76 5.60
C LEU A 113 -10.07 12.23 5.98
N THR A 114 -9.78 12.52 7.25
CA THR A 114 -9.44 13.87 7.68
C THR A 114 -8.29 14.46 6.85
N SER A 115 -7.27 13.65 6.52
CA SER A 115 -6.15 14.11 5.71
C SER A 115 -6.54 14.35 4.25
N PHE A 116 -7.49 13.59 3.71
CA PHE A 116 -8.04 13.81 2.38
C PHE A 116 -8.90 15.08 2.34
N ASN A 117 -9.84 15.22 3.27
CA ASN A 117 -10.74 16.37 3.34
C ASN A 117 -9.97 17.69 3.52
N SER A 118 -8.88 17.68 4.31
CA SER A 118 -8.01 18.84 4.45
C SER A 118 -7.25 19.18 3.16
N ALA A 119 -6.85 18.19 2.38
CA ALA A 119 -6.15 18.38 1.11
C ALA A 119 -7.09 18.78 -0.03
N TYR A 120 -8.34 18.32 0.00
CA TYR A 120 -9.35 18.49 -1.06
C TYR A 120 -10.71 18.94 -0.50
N PRO A 121 -10.82 20.14 0.09
CA PRO A 121 -12.04 20.60 0.76
C PRO A 121 -13.25 20.78 -0.17
N GLY A 122 -13.04 20.78 -1.49
CA GLY A 122 -14.12 20.86 -2.48
C GLY A 122 -14.74 19.52 -2.86
N ILE A 123 -14.22 18.39 -2.36
CA ILE A 123 -14.72 17.05 -2.67
C ILE A 123 -15.51 16.51 -1.47
N ASP A 124 -16.79 16.21 -1.70
CA ASP A 124 -17.67 15.56 -0.74
C ASP A 124 -17.59 14.04 -0.91
N VAL A 125 -16.90 13.36 0.02
CA VAL A 125 -16.71 11.91 -0.04
C VAL A 125 -17.93 11.19 0.53
N ARG A 126 -18.52 10.32 -0.30
CA ARG A 126 -19.62 9.43 0.08
C ARG A 126 -19.11 8.00 0.13
N ILE A 127 -19.16 7.39 1.30
CA ILE A 127 -18.72 6.00 1.51
C ILE A 127 -19.93 5.09 1.40
N GLN A 128 -19.84 4.13 0.49
CA GLN A 128 -20.82 3.09 0.29
C GLN A 128 -20.21 1.75 0.67
N ALA A 129 -20.53 1.27 1.88
CA ALA A 129 -20.08 -0.04 2.32
C ALA A 129 -20.96 -1.14 1.71
N VAL A 130 -20.33 -2.15 1.10
CA VAL A 130 -21.01 -3.26 0.43
C VAL A 130 -20.54 -4.59 1.03
N ASP A 131 -21.47 -5.45 1.43
CA ASP A 131 -21.15 -6.75 2.04
C ASP A 131 -20.61 -7.76 1.02
N ARG A 132 -20.96 -7.58 -0.24
CA ARG A 132 -20.49 -8.38 -1.36
C ARG A 132 -19.90 -7.47 -2.42
N GLN A 133 -18.68 -7.75 -2.78
CA GLN A 133 -18.04 -7.14 -3.93
C GLN A 133 -18.58 -7.82 -5.19
N GLU A 134 -19.06 -7.02 -6.13
CA GLU A 134 -19.38 -7.47 -7.47
C GLU A 134 -18.15 -7.41 -8.36
N ASP A 135 -18.16 -8.18 -9.48
CA ASP A 135 -17.06 -8.15 -10.46
C ASP A 135 -17.09 -6.88 -11.35
N LYS A 136 -18.08 -6.02 -11.14
CA LYS A 136 -18.28 -4.77 -11.90
C LYS A 136 -18.42 -3.59 -10.96
N LEU A 137 -17.97 -2.44 -11.43
CA LEU A 137 -18.22 -1.16 -10.76
C LEU A 137 -19.66 -0.74 -11.05
N ALA A 138 -20.42 -0.39 -10.02
CA ALA A 138 -21.81 0.10 -10.18
C ALA A 138 -21.79 1.51 -10.80
N ASP A 139 -22.82 1.86 -11.58
CA ASP A 139 -22.88 3.11 -12.36
C ASP A 139 -22.85 4.38 -11.49
N ASP A 140 -23.31 4.29 -10.24
CA ASP A 140 -23.33 5.39 -9.28
C ASP A 140 -22.06 5.48 -8.41
N VAL A 141 -21.06 4.62 -8.66
CA VAL A 141 -19.79 4.55 -7.95
C VAL A 141 -18.67 5.12 -8.81
N ASP A 142 -17.99 6.15 -8.30
CA ASP A 142 -16.84 6.74 -8.99
C ASP A 142 -15.57 5.88 -8.84
N VAL A 143 -15.36 5.34 -7.64
CA VAL A 143 -14.17 4.55 -7.27
C VAL A 143 -14.59 3.41 -6.35
N ALA A 144 -13.99 2.25 -6.50
CA ALA A 144 -14.14 1.18 -5.51
C ALA A 144 -12.79 0.66 -5.01
N ILE A 145 -12.81 0.07 -3.81
CA ILE A 145 -11.68 -0.69 -3.28
C ILE A 145 -12.09 -2.15 -3.27
N PHE A 146 -11.56 -2.88 -4.24
CA PHE A 146 -11.83 -4.30 -4.43
C PHE A 146 -10.78 -5.17 -3.76
N TYR A 147 -11.23 -6.30 -3.26
CA TYR A 147 -10.40 -7.34 -2.67
C TYR A 147 -10.39 -8.58 -3.56
N GLY A 148 -9.21 -9.05 -3.96
CA GLY A 148 -9.09 -10.22 -4.83
C GLY A 148 -7.73 -10.32 -5.51
N ARG A 149 -7.73 -10.87 -6.74
CA ARG A 149 -6.52 -11.16 -7.49
C ARG A 149 -6.11 -10.09 -8.53
N GLY A 150 -6.84 -8.98 -8.59
CA GLY A 150 -6.51 -7.87 -9.51
C GLY A 150 -6.98 -8.07 -10.95
N ASN A 151 -7.95 -8.93 -11.20
CA ASN A 151 -8.45 -9.21 -12.54
C ASN A 151 -9.91 -8.75 -12.69
N TRP A 152 -10.12 -7.50 -13.10
CA TRP A 152 -11.43 -6.92 -13.42
C TRP A 152 -11.37 -6.25 -14.80
N PRO A 153 -11.74 -6.99 -15.85
CA PRO A 153 -11.67 -6.51 -17.23
C PRO A 153 -12.46 -5.21 -17.43
N GLY A 154 -11.89 -4.26 -18.17
CA GLY A 154 -12.52 -2.99 -18.48
C GLY A 154 -12.42 -1.92 -17.40
N LEU A 155 -11.76 -2.22 -16.26
CA LEU A 155 -11.48 -1.25 -15.23
C LEU A 155 -9.99 -0.94 -15.16
N ARG A 156 -9.68 0.27 -14.74
CA ARG A 156 -8.34 0.63 -14.28
C ARG A 156 -8.15 0.05 -12.87
N VAL A 157 -7.10 -0.74 -12.71
CA VAL A 157 -6.84 -1.51 -11.49
C VAL A 157 -5.46 -1.15 -10.96
N GLU A 158 -5.40 -0.63 -9.74
CA GLU A 158 -4.16 -0.22 -9.08
C GLU A 158 -4.05 -0.89 -7.73
N LYS A 159 -2.97 -1.66 -7.51
CA LYS A 159 -2.76 -2.39 -6.26
C LYS A 159 -2.46 -1.42 -5.12
N LEU A 160 -3.22 -1.53 -4.03
CA LEU A 160 -3.00 -0.77 -2.80
C LEU A 160 -2.06 -1.52 -1.86
N TYR A 161 -2.44 -2.75 -1.49
CA TYR A 161 -1.73 -3.54 -0.49
C TYR A 161 -1.65 -5.01 -0.88
N ALA A 162 -0.51 -5.64 -0.62
CA ALA A 162 -0.43 -7.09 -0.49
C ALA A 162 -1.03 -7.52 0.86
N GLU A 163 -1.71 -8.66 0.88
CA GLU A 163 -2.27 -9.21 2.10
C GLU A 163 -1.31 -10.20 2.75
N TYR A 164 -1.08 -9.97 4.04
CA TYR A 164 -0.47 -10.91 4.96
C TYR A 164 -1.44 -11.13 6.12
N LEU A 165 -1.73 -12.37 6.47
CA LEU A 165 -2.52 -12.68 7.66
C LEU A 165 -1.57 -12.93 8.82
N LEU A 166 -1.75 -12.17 9.88
CA LEU A 166 -0.95 -12.19 11.10
C LEU A 166 -1.76 -12.78 12.24
N PRO A 167 -1.19 -13.67 13.06
CA PRO A 167 -1.81 -14.00 14.32
C PRO A 167 -1.78 -12.77 15.22
N VAL A 168 -2.95 -12.36 15.71
CA VAL A 168 -3.09 -11.22 16.63
C VAL A 168 -3.98 -11.58 17.81
N CYS A 169 -3.68 -11.03 18.97
CA CYS A 169 -4.47 -11.20 20.16
C CYS A 169 -4.35 -9.99 21.11
N SER A 170 -5.21 -9.93 22.11
CA SER A 170 -5.04 -9.00 23.23
C SER A 170 -3.73 -9.29 23.98
N PRO A 171 -2.99 -8.26 24.44
CA PRO A 171 -1.83 -8.44 25.31
C PRO A 171 -2.11 -9.31 26.55
N LEU A 172 -3.35 -9.37 27.00
CA LEU A 172 -3.77 -10.20 28.14
C LEU A 172 -3.49 -11.69 27.94
N LEU A 173 -3.48 -12.19 26.69
CA LEU A 173 -3.23 -13.59 26.41
C LEU A 173 -1.73 -13.97 26.44
N LEU A 174 -0.84 -12.99 26.59
CA LEU A 174 0.60 -13.25 26.71
C LEU A 174 1.05 -13.53 28.14
N THR A 175 0.15 -13.46 29.12
CA THR A 175 0.43 -13.61 30.54
C THR A 175 -0.44 -14.69 31.17
N GLY A 176 -0.05 -15.14 32.38
CA GLY A 176 -0.78 -16.16 33.14
C GLY A 176 -0.38 -17.59 32.76
N ASP A 177 -1.12 -18.56 33.33
CA ASP A 177 -0.80 -20.00 33.22
C ASP A 177 -0.93 -20.56 31.80
N LYS A 178 -1.74 -19.93 30.99
CA LYS A 178 -1.94 -20.28 29.57
C LYS A 178 -1.37 -19.22 28.63
N ALA A 179 -0.24 -18.63 28.97
CA ALA A 179 0.38 -17.59 28.17
C ALA A 179 0.69 -18.09 26.76
N LEU A 180 0.27 -17.31 25.73
CA LEU A 180 0.51 -17.60 24.33
C LEU A 180 1.93 -17.15 23.95
N LYS A 181 2.89 -18.06 23.95
CA LYS A 181 4.32 -17.79 23.70
C LYS A 181 4.83 -18.37 22.38
N THR A 182 4.27 -19.49 21.96
CA THR A 182 4.65 -20.20 20.74
C THR A 182 3.42 -20.55 19.90
N PRO A 183 3.55 -20.79 18.62
CA PRO A 183 2.42 -21.23 17.79
C PRO A 183 1.73 -22.51 18.28
N ALA A 184 2.43 -23.40 19.00
CA ALA A 184 1.85 -24.60 19.57
C ALA A 184 0.83 -24.31 20.70
N ASP A 185 1.00 -23.18 21.40
CA ASP A 185 0.11 -22.79 22.51
C ASP A 185 -1.29 -22.39 22.01
N LEU A 186 -1.47 -22.15 20.68
CA LEU A 186 -2.78 -21.95 20.07
C LEU A 186 -3.79 -23.06 20.40
N ALA A 187 -3.30 -24.27 20.69
CA ALA A 187 -4.15 -25.38 21.11
C ALA A 187 -4.94 -25.10 22.40
N GLN A 188 -4.51 -24.15 23.23
CA GLN A 188 -5.12 -23.78 24.50
C GLN A 188 -6.01 -22.53 24.39
N HIS A 189 -6.09 -21.93 23.20
CA HIS A 189 -6.83 -20.69 22.97
C HIS A 189 -7.94 -20.85 21.95
N THR A 190 -8.96 -20.02 22.07
CA THR A 190 -10.03 -19.93 21.08
C THR A 190 -9.50 -19.32 19.80
N LEU A 191 -9.70 -19.99 18.66
CA LEU A 191 -9.40 -19.45 17.35
C LEU A 191 -10.61 -18.67 16.83
N LEU A 192 -10.41 -17.42 16.47
CA LEU A 192 -11.41 -16.54 15.90
C LEU A 192 -11.34 -16.61 14.38
N HIS A 193 -12.46 -16.87 13.72
CA HIS A 193 -12.50 -17.13 12.28
C HIS A 193 -13.16 -15.98 11.52
N ASP A 194 -12.51 -15.55 10.43
CA ASP A 194 -13.04 -14.58 9.49
C ASP A 194 -13.71 -15.32 8.32
N ALA A 195 -15.01 -15.12 8.14
CA ALA A 195 -15.88 -15.72 7.13
C ALA A 195 -15.80 -17.25 6.98
N SER A 196 -14.65 -17.87 7.25
CA SER A 196 -14.43 -19.31 7.12
C SER A 196 -13.30 -19.82 8.03
N ARG A 197 -13.14 -21.14 8.10
CA ARG A 197 -12.04 -21.77 8.83
C ARG A 197 -10.76 -22.00 7.99
N ARG A 198 -10.77 -21.60 6.72
CA ARG A 198 -9.70 -21.94 5.74
C ARG A 198 -8.35 -21.34 6.10
N ASP A 199 -8.34 -20.13 6.62
CA ASP A 199 -7.09 -19.43 6.90
C ASP A 199 -6.33 -20.10 8.05
N TRP A 200 -7.02 -20.44 9.14
CA TRP A 200 -6.45 -21.21 10.23
C TRP A 200 -6.02 -22.62 9.80
N GLN A 201 -6.79 -23.29 8.94
CA GLN A 201 -6.40 -24.59 8.38
C GLN A 201 -5.11 -24.48 7.56
N THR A 202 -4.97 -23.41 6.78
CA THR A 202 -3.79 -23.18 5.95
C THR A 202 -2.59 -22.81 6.81
N TYR A 203 -2.78 -21.92 7.79
CA TYR A 203 -1.75 -21.47 8.71
C TYR A 203 -1.17 -22.62 9.53
N THR A 204 -2.02 -23.42 10.18
CA THR A 204 -1.58 -24.57 11.01
C THR A 204 -0.90 -25.66 10.16
N ARG A 205 -1.36 -25.87 8.93
CA ARG A 205 -0.70 -26.80 8.00
C ARG A 205 0.69 -26.30 7.60
N GLN A 206 0.84 -25.00 7.32
CA GLN A 206 2.14 -24.41 6.97
C GLN A 206 3.17 -24.59 8.09
N LEU A 207 2.75 -24.53 9.35
CA LEU A 207 3.61 -24.68 10.53
C LEU A 207 3.69 -26.12 11.08
N GLY A 208 3.04 -27.10 10.44
CA GLY A 208 3.05 -28.47 10.90
C GLY A 208 2.29 -28.72 12.22
N LEU A 209 1.34 -27.85 12.59
CA LEU A 209 0.60 -27.83 13.85
C LEU A 209 -0.69 -28.66 13.76
N SER A 210 -0.60 -29.95 13.44
CA SER A 210 -1.75 -30.82 13.20
C SER A 210 -2.59 -31.13 14.46
N HIS A 211 -2.04 -30.89 15.64
CA HIS A 211 -2.71 -31.09 16.92
C HIS A 211 -3.70 -29.98 17.29
N ILE A 212 -3.70 -28.85 16.56
CA ILE A 212 -4.60 -27.72 16.81
C ILE A 212 -5.95 -27.97 16.17
N ASN A 213 -7.02 -27.91 16.97
CA ASN A 213 -8.37 -28.07 16.47
C ASN A 213 -8.90 -26.76 15.86
N VAL A 214 -8.74 -26.62 14.55
CA VAL A 214 -9.22 -25.45 13.78
C VAL A 214 -10.71 -25.52 13.42
N GLN A 215 -11.42 -26.55 13.84
CA GLN A 215 -12.87 -26.70 13.57
C GLN A 215 -13.75 -26.03 14.63
N GLN A 216 -13.14 -25.59 15.73
CA GLN A 216 -13.81 -24.92 16.85
C GLN A 216 -13.56 -23.41 16.82
N GLY A 217 -14.41 -22.67 17.51
CA GLY A 217 -14.35 -21.22 17.64
C GLY A 217 -15.41 -20.50 16.81
N PRO A 218 -15.73 -19.26 17.18
CA PRO A 218 -16.73 -18.45 16.49
C PRO A 218 -16.27 -18.04 15.09
N ILE A 219 -17.22 -17.97 14.17
CA ILE A 219 -17.02 -17.44 12.81
C ILE A 219 -17.77 -16.13 12.73
N PHE A 220 -17.10 -15.10 12.25
CA PHE A 220 -17.66 -13.77 12.04
C PHE A 220 -17.78 -13.50 10.55
N SER A 221 -18.79 -12.74 10.14
CA SER A 221 -19.00 -12.37 8.73
C SER A 221 -18.07 -11.25 8.24
N HIS A 222 -17.44 -10.52 9.16
CA HIS A 222 -16.61 -9.35 8.84
C HIS A 222 -15.35 -9.32 9.69
N SER A 223 -14.21 -9.04 9.07
CA SER A 223 -12.89 -8.94 9.73
C SER A 223 -12.87 -7.94 10.89
N ALA A 224 -13.65 -6.85 10.80
CA ALA A 224 -13.75 -5.87 11.90
C ALA A 224 -14.31 -6.50 13.19
N MET A 225 -15.25 -7.44 13.08
CA MET A 225 -15.80 -8.14 14.24
C MET A 225 -14.77 -9.09 14.86
N VAL A 226 -14.00 -9.76 14.01
CA VAL A 226 -12.90 -10.64 14.45
C VAL A 226 -11.87 -9.85 15.25
N LEU A 227 -11.48 -8.67 14.74
CA LEU A 227 -10.54 -7.78 15.44
C LEU A 227 -11.09 -7.32 16.78
N GLN A 228 -12.37 -6.94 16.86
CA GLN A 228 -13.00 -6.56 18.12
C GLN A 228 -13.01 -7.72 19.12
N ALA A 229 -13.34 -8.94 18.69
CA ALA A 229 -13.28 -10.11 19.57
C ALA A 229 -11.86 -10.37 20.08
N ALA A 230 -10.84 -10.21 19.24
CA ALA A 230 -9.44 -10.34 19.65
C ALA A 230 -9.00 -9.25 20.64
N ILE A 231 -9.39 -7.98 20.41
CA ILE A 231 -9.11 -6.86 21.33
C ILE A 231 -9.68 -7.13 22.71
N HIS A 232 -10.88 -7.70 22.79
CA HIS A 232 -11.54 -8.05 24.05
C HIS A 232 -11.02 -9.36 24.67
N GLY A 233 -9.93 -9.95 24.17
CA GLY A 233 -9.32 -11.14 24.74
C GLY A 233 -10.10 -12.43 24.54
N GLN A 234 -11.07 -12.49 23.62
CA GLN A 234 -11.90 -13.66 23.38
C GLN A 234 -11.16 -14.80 22.69
N GLY A 235 -9.97 -14.52 22.12
CA GLY A 235 -9.14 -15.52 21.46
C GLY A 235 -8.09 -14.88 20.53
N VAL A 236 -7.55 -15.71 19.64
CA VAL A 236 -6.52 -15.33 18.66
C VAL A 236 -7.16 -15.27 17.28
N ALA A 237 -6.88 -14.22 16.54
CA ALA A 237 -7.34 -14.03 15.17
C ALA A 237 -6.19 -14.14 14.17
N LEU A 238 -6.46 -14.62 12.95
CA LEU A 238 -5.61 -14.35 11.80
C LEU A 238 -6.15 -13.08 11.13
N ALA A 239 -5.47 -11.97 11.34
CA ALA A 239 -5.92 -10.68 10.88
C ALA A 239 -5.12 -10.19 9.68
N ASN A 240 -5.81 -9.54 8.75
CA ASN A 240 -5.16 -8.82 7.67
C ASN A 240 -4.24 -7.72 8.25
N ASN A 241 -2.99 -7.69 7.79
CA ASN A 241 -1.95 -6.77 8.24
C ASN A 241 -2.38 -5.30 8.21
N VAL A 242 -3.06 -4.89 7.13
CA VAL A 242 -3.49 -3.50 6.93
C VAL A 242 -4.61 -3.11 7.90
N MET A 243 -5.54 -4.04 8.16
CA MET A 243 -6.68 -3.79 9.05
C MET A 243 -6.30 -3.83 10.53
N ALA A 244 -5.31 -4.65 10.92
CA ALA A 244 -4.87 -4.78 12.31
C ALA A 244 -3.90 -3.68 12.74
N GLN A 245 -3.28 -2.96 11.80
CA GLN A 245 -2.17 -2.05 12.07
C GLN A 245 -2.47 -1.00 13.13
N SER A 246 -3.60 -0.30 13.02
CA SER A 246 -3.97 0.75 13.97
C SER A 246 -4.17 0.22 15.39
N GLU A 247 -4.67 -1.00 15.51
CA GLU A 247 -4.89 -1.66 16.80
C GLU A 247 -3.57 -2.13 17.43
N ILE A 248 -2.62 -2.56 16.58
CA ILE A 248 -1.28 -2.95 17.01
C ILE A 248 -0.48 -1.71 17.44
N GLU A 249 -0.53 -0.62 16.66
CA GLU A 249 0.15 0.65 17.01
C GLU A 249 -0.41 1.26 18.30
N ALA A 250 -1.70 1.09 18.55
CA ALA A 250 -2.35 1.53 19.78
C ALA A 250 -2.12 0.59 20.98
N GLY A 251 -1.43 -0.54 20.81
CA GLY A 251 -1.17 -1.53 21.83
C GLY A 251 -2.41 -2.32 22.28
N ARG A 252 -3.54 -2.24 21.56
CA ARG A 252 -4.74 -3.03 21.87
C ARG A 252 -4.64 -4.46 21.35
N LEU A 253 -3.87 -4.66 20.29
CA LEU A 253 -3.49 -5.97 19.76
C LEU A 253 -1.97 -6.12 19.72
N VAL A 254 -1.52 -7.35 19.81
CA VAL A 254 -0.11 -7.76 19.65
C VAL A 254 -0.03 -8.93 18.68
N CYS A 255 1.11 -9.05 17.98
CA CYS A 255 1.46 -10.25 17.24
C CYS A 255 2.29 -11.15 18.17
N PRO A 256 1.75 -12.28 18.64
CA PRO A 256 2.48 -13.15 19.58
C PRO A 256 3.67 -13.88 18.93
N PHE A 257 3.64 -14.06 17.60
CA PHE A 257 4.72 -14.67 16.82
C PHE A 257 4.86 -14.00 15.44
N ASN A 258 6.00 -14.23 14.79
CA ASN A 258 6.32 -13.59 13.50
C ASN A 258 5.87 -14.42 12.28
N ASP A 259 5.30 -15.60 12.49
CA ASP A 259 4.84 -16.46 11.40
C ASP A 259 3.62 -15.83 10.72
N VAL A 260 3.70 -15.64 9.42
CA VAL A 260 2.64 -15.01 8.63
C VAL A 260 2.14 -15.95 7.55
N LEU A 261 0.86 -15.83 7.20
CA LEU A 261 0.29 -16.50 6.05
C LEU A 261 0.20 -15.50 4.87
N VAL A 262 0.95 -15.76 3.81
CA VAL A 262 0.92 -14.93 2.60
C VAL A 262 -0.32 -15.26 1.78
N SER A 263 -1.16 -14.27 1.53
CA SER A 263 -2.34 -14.40 0.69
C SER A 263 -2.01 -14.15 -0.78
N LYS A 264 -2.78 -14.79 -1.68
CA LYS A 264 -2.75 -14.48 -3.12
C LYS A 264 -3.66 -13.29 -3.47
N ASN A 265 -4.49 -12.86 -2.55
CA ASN A 265 -5.36 -11.71 -2.70
C ASN A 265 -4.65 -10.42 -2.26
N ALA A 266 -5.21 -9.31 -2.65
CA ALA A 266 -4.74 -7.98 -2.29
C ALA A 266 -5.92 -7.00 -2.36
N PHE A 267 -5.75 -5.80 -1.81
CA PHE A 267 -6.67 -4.70 -2.03
C PHE A 267 -6.24 -3.89 -3.25
N TYR A 268 -7.22 -3.52 -4.07
CA TYR A 268 -7.02 -2.76 -5.30
C TYR A 268 -7.98 -1.59 -5.35
N LEU A 269 -7.47 -0.45 -5.76
CA LEU A 269 -8.27 0.68 -6.18
C LEU A 269 -8.71 0.43 -7.62
N VAL A 270 -10.01 0.59 -7.89
CA VAL A 270 -10.58 0.41 -9.24
C VAL A 270 -11.49 1.57 -9.59
N CYS A 271 -11.45 1.98 -10.86
CA CYS A 271 -12.37 2.96 -11.46
C CYS A 271 -12.50 2.70 -12.96
N HIS A 272 -13.43 3.37 -13.64
CA HIS A 272 -13.45 3.35 -15.09
C HIS A 272 -12.23 4.07 -15.66
N ASP A 273 -11.57 3.48 -16.65
CA ASP A 273 -10.33 4.06 -17.22
C ASP A 273 -10.60 5.44 -17.85
N SER A 274 -11.73 5.61 -18.51
CA SER A 274 -12.15 6.90 -19.09
C SER A 274 -12.39 8.02 -18.07
N GLN A 275 -12.62 7.67 -16.81
CA GLN A 275 -12.89 8.62 -15.72
C GLN A 275 -11.71 8.82 -14.78
N ALA A 276 -10.68 8.00 -14.90
CA ALA A 276 -9.56 7.94 -13.98
C ALA A 276 -8.82 9.28 -13.79
N GLU A 277 -8.82 10.12 -14.82
CA GLU A 277 -8.18 11.43 -14.80
C GLU A 277 -9.14 12.59 -14.49
N LEU A 278 -10.43 12.33 -14.20
CA LEU A 278 -11.35 13.36 -13.70
C LEU A 278 -10.87 13.88 -12.34
N GLY A 279 -10.93 15.20 -12.15
CA GLY A 279 -10.30 15.90 -11.04
C GLY A 279 -10.57 15.28 -9.66
N LYS A 280 -11.83 14.90 -9.35
CA LYS A 280 -12.18 14.27 -8.05
C LYS A 280 -11.64 12.84 -7.92
N ILE A 281 -11.71 12.04 -9.01
CA ILE A 281 -11.24 10.66 -9.02
C ILE A 281 -9.72 10.61 -8.99
N ALA A 282 -9.05 11.41 -9.83
CA ALA A 282 -7.59 11.53 -9.85
C ALA A 282 -7.04 11.97 -8.48
N ALA A 283 -7.69 12.95 -7.83
CA ALA A 283 -7.31 13.42 -6.50
C ALA A 283 -7.37 12.31 -5.44
N PHE A 284 -8.45 11.54 -5.43
CA PHE A 284 -8.61 10.44 -4.48
C PHE A 284 -7.64 9.30 -4.76
N ARG A 285 -7.47 8.93 -6.04
CA ARG A 285 -6.50 7.90 -6.46
C ARG A 285 -5.08 8.25 -6.01
N GLN A 286 -4.61 9.45 -6.33
CA GLN A 286 -3.27 9.89 -5.95
C GLN A 286 -3.07 9.90 -4.43
N TRP A 287 -4.06 10.39 -3.68
CA TRP A 287 -4.02 10.43 -2.23
C TRP A 287 -3.96 9.03 -1.61
N ILE A 288 -4.85 8.12 -2.01
CA ILE A 288 -4.93 6.78 -1.42
C ILE A 288 -3.70 5.92 -1.76
N LEU A 289 -3.19 6.02 -3.01
CA LEU A 289 -1.97 5.33 -3.43
C LEU A 289 -0.74 5.83 -2.67
N ALA A 290 -0.62 7.14 -2.47
CA ALA A 290 0.48 7.71 -1.69
C ALA A 290 0.43 7.27 -0.22
N LYS A 291 -0.77 7.20 0.38
CA LYS A 291 -0.96 6.68 1.74
C LYS A 291 -0.59 5.21 1.83
N ALA A 292 -1.08 4.40 0.89
CA ALA A 292 -0.77 2.98 0.83
C ALA A 292 0.74 2.72 0.70
N ALA A 293 1.42 3.41 -0.21
CA ALA A 293 2.85 3.26 -0.42
C ALA A 293 3.67 3.62 0.84
N SER A 294 3.34 4.75 1.48
CA SER A 294 3.99 5.21 2.72
C SER A 294 3.87 4.21 3.88
N GLU A 295 2.75 3.49 3.97
CA GLU A 295 2.50 2.50 5.02
C GLU A 295 3.11 1.15 4.68
N GLN A 296 3.11 0.76 3.41
CA GLN A 296 3.71 -0.51 2.97
C GLN A 296 5.21 -0.56 3.22
N GLU A 297 5.93 0.55 3.11
CA GLU A 297 7.35 0.63 3.49
C GLU A 297 7.58 0.24 4.96
N LYS A 298 6.69 0.66 5.87
CA LYS A 298 6.78 0.32 7.31
C LYS A 298 6.58 -1.18 7.57
N PHE A 299 5.72 -1.84 6.77
CA PHE A 299 5.48 -3.28 6.87
C PHE A 299 6.63 -4.13 6.36
N ARG A 300 7.25 -3.72 5.25
CA ARG A 300 8.35 -4.44 4.62
C ARG A 300 9.52 -4.69 5.58
N PHE A 301 9.88 -3.67 6.37
CA PHE A 301 10.94 -3.77 7.38
C PHE A 301 10.62 -4.74 8.53
N ARG A 302 9.37 -5.09 8.75
CA ARG A 302 8.96 -5.91 9.89
C ARG A 302 8.79 -7.40 9.58
N TYR A 303 8.48 -7.77 8.34
CA TYR A 303 8.05 -9.12 7.96
C TYR A 303 8.74 -9.72 6.72
N GLU A 304 9.63 -9.01 6.05
CA GLU A 304 10.40 -9.48 4.89
C GLU A 304 11.91 -9.67 5.22
N GLN A 305 12.27 -9.82 6.52
CA GLN A 305 13.63 -10.20 6.93
C GLN A 305 13.81 -11.70 7.01
#